data_6d24971881fe85cedcd8c45a512307da
#
_entry.id   6d24971881fe85cedcd8c45a512307da
#
_cell.length_a   1.000
_cell.length_b   1.000
_cell.length_c   1.000
_cell.angle_alpha   90.00
_cell.angle_beta   90.00
_cell.angle_gamma   90.00
#
_symmetry.space_group_name_H-M   'P 1'
#
loop_
_entity.id
_entity.type
_entity.pdbx_description
1 polymer ?
#
loop_
_entity_poly.entity_id
_entity_poly.type
_entity_poly.pdbx_seq_one_letter_code
_entity_poly.pdbx_strand_id
1 'polypeptide(L)'
;MLGIIFNWEINLVVITSCISIVFLFLTFIMTKRINKKQSELIDYEIKNNKFELEDRNYAKLRITQPDKSTMDNCYELKIENYGKCKADNINIRILTRGYRMIGFNTDVPRSLEPEAYVNIDFLCYDDFKIIDYEVAWTDNAGEHKTKSQFSLR
;
A
#
# COMPACT_ATOMS: atom_id res chain seq x y z
N MET A 1 25.56 -23.99 72.90
CA MET A 1 25.30 -22.71 72.21
C MET A 1 25.93 -22.61 70.83
N LEU A 2 27.17 -22.98 70.61
CA LEU A 2 27.87 -22.93 69.28
C LEU A 2 27.20 -23.76 68.17
N GLY A 3 26.60 -24.91 68.43
CA GLY A 3 25.95 -25.76 67.46
C GLY A 3 24.62 -25.22 66.91
N ILE A 4 23.92 -24.33 67.63
CA ILE A 4 22.68 -23.74 67.21
C ILE A 4 22.97 -22.58 66.25
N ILE A 5 24.01 -21.80 66.48
CA ILE A 5 24.48 -20.68 65.65
C ILE A 5 24.97 -21.23 64.31
N PHE A 6 25.76 -22.29 64.31
CA PHE A 6 26.29 -22.91 63.10
C PHE A 6 25.16 -23.48 62.18
N ASN A 7 24.10 -24.06 62.78
CA ASN A 7 22.96 -24.56 62.02
C ASN A 7 22.11 -23.44 61.41
N TRP A 8 22.02 -22.27 62.08
CA TRP A 8 21.30 -21.11 61.56
C TRP A 8 22.03 -20.49 60.33
N GLU A 9 23.34 -20.34 60.36
CA GLU A 9 24.12 -19.80 59.24
C GLU A 9 24.04 -20.70 58.00
N ILE A 10 24.15 -22.00 58.15
CA ILE A 10 23.99 -22.97 57.07
C ILE A 10 22.56 -22.89 56.45
N ASN A 11 21.54 -22.77 57.22
CA ASN A 11 20.18 -22.63 56.73
C ASN A 11 19.97 -21.34 55.98
N LEU A 12 20.55 -20.22 56.42
CA LEU A 12 20.49 -18.93 55.73
C LEU A 12 21.14 -18.98 54.34
N VAL A 13 22.33 -19.59 54.25
CA VAL A 13 23.06 -19.78 52.97
C VAL A 13 22.26 -20.63 51.99
N VAL A 14 21.64 -21.72 52.46
CA VAL A 14 20.82 -22.58 51.62
C VAL A 14 19.59 -21.80 51.08
N ILE A 15 18.91 -21.07 51.95
CA ILE A 15 17.72 -20.28 51.55
C ILE A 15 18.09 -19.22 50.52
N THR A 16 19.17 -18.47 50.73
CA THR A 16 19.62 -17.43 49.77
C THR A 16 20.03 -18.03 48.42
N SER A 17 20.67 -19.21 48.44
CA SER A 17 21.04 -19.92 47.21
C SER A 17 19.79 -20.39 46.43
N CYS A 18 18.79 -20.92 47.11
CA CYS A 18 17.53 -21.32 46.49
C CYS A 18 16.79 -20.13 45.85
N ILE A 19 16.73 -18.98 46.55
CA ILE A 19 16.10 -17.76 46.05
C ILE A 19 16.84 -17.29 44.79
N SER A 20 18.17 -17.29 44.77
CA SER A 20 18.98 -16.91 43.65
C SER A 20 18.75 -17.79 42.43
N ILE A 21 18.63 -19.09 42.61
CA ILE A 21 18.34 -20.04 41.52
C ILE A 21 16.94 -19.78 40.93
N VAL A 22 15.95 -19.55 41.75
CA VAL A 22 14.60 -19.22 41.31
C VAL A 22 14.59 -17.91 40.51
N PHE A 23 15.29 -16.90 41.01
CA PHE A 23 15.39 -15.62 40.32
C PHE A 23 16.08 -15.73 38.94
N LEU A 24 17.18 -16.48 38.84
CA LEU A 24 17.85 -16.77 37.59
C LEU A 24 16.93 -17.50 36.61
N PHE A 25 16.16 -18.44 37.06
CA PHE A 25 15.21 -19.18 36.23
C PHE A 25 14.10 -18.29 35.71
N LEU A 26 13.53 -17.43 36.55
CA LEU A 26 12.51 -16.46 36.15
C LEU A 26 13.07 -15.46 35.14
N THR A 27 14.29 -14.95 35.36
CA THR A 27 14.97 -14.02 34.43
C THR A 27 15.20 -14.67 33.07
N PHE A 28 15.63 -15.94 33.06
CA PHE A 28 15.81 -16.71 31.82
C PHE A 28 14.49 -16.85 31.04
N ILE A 29 13.39 -17.18 31.70
CA ILE A 29 12.09 -17.29 31.06
C ILE A 29 11.64 -15.93 30.49
N MET A 30 11.80 -14.85 31.28
CA MET A 30 11.43 -13.52 30.84
C MET A 30 12.27 -13.05 29.62
N THR A 31 13.58 -13.28 29.67
CA THR A 31 14.49 -12.96 28.57
C THR A 31 14.09 -13.72 27.28
N LYS A 32 13.79 -15.00 27.40
CA LYS A 32 13.34 -15.81 26.26
C LYS A 32 12.04 -15.29 25.64
N ARG A 33 11.09 -14.84 26.47
CA ARG A 33 9.83 -14.23 26.00
C ARG A 33 10.07 -12.87 25.33
N ILE A 34 10.94 -12.04 25.89
CA ILE A 34 11.29 -10.74 25.33
C ILE A 34 11.97 -10.92 23.97
N ASN A 35 12.96 -11.79 23.86
CA ASN A 35 13.66 -12.08 22.61
C ASN A 35 12.71 -12.58 21.51
N LYS A 36 11.74 -13.42 21.87
CA LYS A 36 10.73 -13.88 20.92
C LYS A 36 9.88 -12.72 20.39
N LYS A 37 9.38 -11.86 21.28
CA LYS A 37 8.60 -10.68 20.87
C LYS A 37 9.41 -9.69 20.04
N GLN A 38 10.68 -9.49 20.37
CA GLN A 38 11.57 -8.63 19.59
C GLN A 38 11.79 -9.18 18.17
N SER A 39 11.98 -10.49 18.03
CA SER A 39 12.10 -11.13 16.71
C SER A 39 10.83 -10.93 15.89
N GLU A 40 9.65 -11.12 16.47
CA GLU A 40 8.36 -10.92 15.81
C GLU A 40 8.18 -9.45 15.35
N LEU A 41 8.60 -8.47 16.16
CA LEU A 41 8.56 -7.05 15.81
C LEU A 41 9.53 -6.71 14.67
N ILE A 42 10.76 -7.22 14.71
CA ILE A 42 11.75 -7.02 13.66
C ILE A 42 11.25 -7.59 12.33
N ASP A 43 10.68 -8.80 12.34
CA ASP A 43 10.12 -9.42 11.14
C ASP A 43 8.96 -8.59 10.57
N TYR A 44 8.12 -8.02 11.42
CA TYR A 44 7.04 -7.14 11.03
C TYR A 44 7.56 -5.82 10.42
N GLU A 45 8.57 -5.21 11.02
CA GLU A 45 9.20 -3.98 10.51
C GLU A 45 9.89 -4.21 9.16
N ILE A 46 10.61 -5.32 9.00
CA ILE A 46 11.25 -5.69 7.72
C ILE A 46 10.18 -5.85 6.63
N LYS A 47 9.09 -6.54 6.93
CA LYS A 47 8.00 -6.75 5.98
C LYS A 47 7.33 -5.43 5.59
N ASN A 48 7.11 -4.55 6.55
CA ASN A 48 6.49 -3.24 6.31
C ASN A 48 7.40 -2.33 5.48
N ASN A 49 8.69 -2.27 5.82
CA ASN A 49 9.68 -1.50 5.07
C ASN A 49 9.83 -2.00 3.62
N LYS A 50 9.78 -3.32 3.42
CA LYS A 50 9.80 -3.90 2.07
C LYS A 50 8.56 -3.48 1.27
N PHE A 51 7.38 -3.55 1.89
CA PHE A 51 6.14 -3.12 1.26
C PHE A 51 6.15 -1.62 0.90
N GLU A 52 6.66 -0.76 1.79
CA GLU A 52 6.78 0.68 1.53
C GLU A 52 7.78 0.98 0.41
N LEU A 53 8.90 0.26 0.34
CA LEU A 53 9.88 0.40 -0.73
C LEU A 53 9.31 -0.02 -2.08
N GLU A 54 8.55 -1.11 -2.10
CA GLU A 54 7.85 -1.55 -3.30
C GLU A 54 6.81 -0.49 -3.73
N ASP A 55 5.99 0.02 -2.82
CA ASP A 55 4.95 1.00 -3.12
C ASP A 55 5.51 2.34 -3.67
N ARG A 56 6.74 2.73 -3.28
CA ARG A 56 7.42 3.93 -3.81
C ARG A 56 7.81 3.82 -5.28
N ASN A 57 7.93 2.62 -5.80
CA ASN A 57 8.32 2.38 -7.19
C ASN A 57 7.12 2.29 -8.14
N TYR A 58 5.90 2.29 -7.61
CA TYR A 58 4.70 2.14 -8.43
C TYR A 58 3.95 3.46 -8.62
N ALA A 59 3.64 3.75 -9.88
CA ALA A 59 2.60 4.68 -10.25
C ALA A 59 1.25 3.94 -10.25
N LYS A 60 0.21 4.59 -9.77
CA LYS A 60 -1.15 4.04 -9.72
C LYS A 60 -2.09 5.01 -10.39
N LEU A 61 -2.51 4.68 -11.59
CA LEU A 61 -3.44 5.51 -12.35
C LEU A 61 -4.89 5.12 -12.09
N ARG A 62 -5.72 6.13 -11.90
CA ARG A 62 -7.17 6.00 -11.77
C ARG A 62 -7.85 7.02 -12.68
N ILE A 63 -8.87 6.57 -13.40
CA ILE A 63 -9.81 7.46 -14.08
C ILE A 63 -11.05 7.54 -13.21
N THR A 64 -11.38 8.75 -12.77
CA THR A 64 -12.60 8.99 -12.02
C THR A 64 -13.72 9.40 -12.96
N GLN A 65 -14.93 9.19 -12.48
CA GLN A 65 -16.16 9.42 -13.21
C GLN A 65 -16.20 10.83 -13.78
N PRO A 66 -16.64 10.97 -15.05
CA PRO A 66 -16.73 12.28 -15.66
C PRO A 66 -17.88 13.07 -15.04
N ASP A 67 -17.62 14.33 -14.77
CA ASP A 67 -18.70 15.29 -14.61
C ASP A 67 -19.24 15.63 -16.00
N LYS A 68 -20.56 15.79 -16.10
CA LYS A 68 -21.15 16.20 -17.37
C LYS A 68 -20.70 17.61 -17.71
N SER A 69 -20.01 17.77 -18.84
CA SER A 69 -19.65 19.08 -19.34
C SER A 69 -20.91 19.90 -19.69
N THR A 70 -20.75 21.20 -19.79
CA THR A 70 -21.80 22.11 -20.26
C THR A 70 -22.15 21.90 -21.73
N MET A 71 -21.33 21.16 -22.48
CA MET A 71 -21.58 20.80 -23.88
C MET A 71 -22.30 19.45 -23.95
N ASP A 72 -23.30 19.36 -24.83
CA ASP A 72 -23.98 18.11 -25.12
C ASP A 72 -22.98 17.03 -25.58
N ASN A 73 -23.09 15.84 -25.01
CA ASN A 73 -22.26 14.67 -25.31
C ASN A 73 -20.76 14.81 -24.98
N CYS A 74 -20.36 15.84 -24.24
CA CYS A 74 -19.00 16.01 -23.73
C CYS A 74 -18.97 15.73 -22.22
N TYR A 75 -18.00 14.95 -21.80
CA TYR A 75 -17.76 14.58 -20.41
C TYR A 75 -16.33 14.91 -20.03
N GLU A 76 -16.12 15.41 -18.83
CA GLU A 76 -14.79 15.67 -18.31
C GLU A 76 -14.32 14.45 -17.49
N LEU A 77 -13.26 13.78 -17.96
CA LEU A 77 -12.61 12.68 -17.26
C LEU A 77 -11.42 13.20 -16.47
N LYS A 78 -11.35 12.85 -15.21
CA LYS A 78 -10.19 13.11 -14.36
C LYS A 78 -9.27 11.88 -14.35
N ILE A 79 -8.05 12.02 -14.86
CA ILE A 79 -6.98 11.04 -14.72
C ILE A 79 -6.10 11.47 -13.56
N GLU A 80 -5.89 10.60 -12.60
CA GLU A 80 -5.13 10.87 -11.39
C GLU A 80 -4.07 9.80 -11.15
N ASN A 81 -2.85 10.22 -10.86
CA ASN A 81 -1.81 9.35 -10.35
C ASN A 81 -1.82 9.41 -8.82
N TYR A 82 -2.43 8.45 -8.16
CA TYR A 82 -2.44 8.35 -6.69
C TYR A 82 -1.29 7.49 -6.14
N GLY A 83 -0.38 7.05 -7.01
CA GLY A 83 0.87 6.36 -6.65
C GLY A 83 1.96 7.33 -6.22
N LYS A 84 3.08 6.78 -5.79
CA LYS A 84 4.25 7.54 -5.31
C LYS A 84 5.37 7.66 -6.34
N CYS A 85 5.19 7.08 -7.51
CA CYS A 85 6.11 7.15 -8.63
C CYS A 85 5.46 7.88 -9.80
N LYS A 86 6.27 8.52 -10.63
CA LYS A 86 5.83 9.13 -11.87
C LYS A 86 5.32 8.05 -12.83
N ALA A 87 4.18 8.30 -13.47
CA ALA A 87 3.69 7.51 -14.58
C ALA A 87 4.13 8.14 -15.89
N ASP A 88 4.79 7.40 -16.74
CA ASP A 88 5.22 7.82 -18.06
C ASP A 88 4.53 6.97 -19.16
N ASN A 89 4.56 7.46 -20.41
CA ASN A 89 3.99 6.78 -21.57
C ASN A 89 2.51 6.37 -21.37
N ILE A 90 1.74 7.25 -20.75
CA ILE A 90 0.33 7.01 -20.49
C ILE A 90 -0.43 6.88 -21.80
N ASN A 91 -1.15 5.78 -21.94
CA ASN A 91 -2.00 5.49 -23.10
C ASN A 91 -3.35 4.97 -22.61
N ILE A 92 -4.42 5.59 -23.08
CA ILE A 92 -5.79 5.21 -22.75
C ILE A 92 -6.49 4.72 -24.00
N ARG A 93 -7.02 3.52 -23.93
CA ARG A 93 -7.76 2.91 -25.02
C ARG A 93 -9.19 2.57 -24.59
N ILE A 94 -10.17 3.07 -25.33
CA ILE A 94 -11.55 2.69 -25.13
C ILE A 94 -11.79 1.30 -25.74
N LEU A 95 -12.38 0.41 -24.97
CA LEU A 95 -12.66 -0.97 -25.36
C LEU A 95 -14.12 -1.18 -25.75
N THR A 96 -15.03 -0.31 -25.30
CA THR A 96 -16.45 -0.38 -25.65
C THR A 96 -16.60 -0.29 -27.16
N ARG A 97 -17.17 -1.33 -27.75
CA ARG A 97 -17.48 -1.39 -29.16
C ARG A 97 -18.89 -0.83 -29.37
N GLY A 98 -18.97 0.30 -29.97
CA GLY A 98 -20.23 0.96 -30.28
C GLY A 98 -20.02 2.12 -31.22
N TYR A 99 -21.02 2.57 -31.86
CA TYR A 99 -20.97 3.31 -33.08
C TYR A 99 -20.93 4.81 -32.86
N ARG A 100 -20.17 5.50 -33.66
CA ARG A 100 -20.09 6.94 -33.86
C ARG A 100 -19.39 7.72 -32.74
N MET A 101 -18.09 7.84 -32.91
CA MET A 101 -17.25 8.84 -32.24
C MET A 101 -17.27 8.78 -30.70
N ILE A 102 -16.65 7.76 -30.19
CA ILE A 102 -16.15 7.77 -28.82
C ILE A 102 -14.66 8.12 -28.90
N GLY A 103 -14.24 9.18 -28.26
CA GLY A 103 -12.85 9.59 -28.30
C GLY A 103 -12.52 10.74 -27.34
N PHE A 104 -11.24 10.96 -27.19
CA PHE A 104 -10.74 12.11 -26.43
C PHE A 104 -10.66 13.33 -27.34
N ASN A 105 -11.19 14.45 -26.88
CA ASN A 105 -11.10 15.73 -27.58
C ASN A 105 -9.81 16.48 -27.24
N THR A 106 -9.20 16.13 -26.10
CA THR A 106 -7.93 16.66 -25.64
C THR A 106 -6.87 15.57 -25.62
N ASP A 107 -5.61 15.99 -25.76
CA ASP A 107 -4.49 15.05 -25.71
C ASP A 107 -4.37 14.41 -24.32
N VAL A 108 -4.30 13.09 -24.29
CA VAL A 108 -3.96 12.36 -23.08
C VAL A 108 -2.54 12.73 -22.65
N PRO A 109 -2.30 13.10 -21.40
CA PRO A 109 -0.96 13.46 -20.95
C PRO A 109 0.00 12.30 -21.12
N ARG A 110 1.20 12.57 -21.62
CA ARG A 110 2.23 11.54 -21.79
C ARG A 110 2.81 11.08 -20.46
N SER A 111 2.77 11.93 -19.46
CA SER A 111 3.26 11.61 -18.12
C SER A 111 2.46 12.33 -17.04
N LEU A 112 2.46 11.76 -15.84
CA LEU A 112 1.78 12.31 -14.68
C LEU A 112 2.63 12.10 -13.42
N GLU A 113 2.97 13.19 -12.78
CA GLU A 113 3.74 13.17 -11.52
C GLU A 113 2.92 12.51 -10.39
N PRO A 114 3.56 12.04 -9.31
CA PRO A 114 2.87 11.56 -8.13
C PRO A 114 1.85 12.58 -7.60
N GLU A 115 0.67 12.10 -7.21
CA GLU A 115 -0.42 12.92 -6.65
C GLU A 115 -0.98 13.99 -7.61
N ALA A 116 -0.51 14.01 -8.86
CA ALA A 116 -1.02 14.91 -9.89
C ALA A 116 -2.25 14.34 -10.58
N TYR A 117 -3.06 15.24 -11.14
CA TYR A 117 -4.19 14.87 -11.97
C TYR A 117 -4.29 15.79 -13.18
N VAL A 118 -5.02 15.34 -14.17
CA VAL A 118 -5.38 16.11 -15.36
C VAL A 118 -6.82 15.81 -15.74
N ASN A 119 -7.52 16.82 -16.18
CA ASN A 119 -8.85 16.68 -16.76
C ASN A 119 -8.72 16.61 -18.26
N ILE A 120 -9.41 15.67 -18.88
CA ILE A 120 -9.46 15.50 -20.34
C ILE A 120 -10.90 15.43 -20.79
N ASP A 121 -11.19 16.02 -21.93
CA ASP A 121 -12.52 15.98 -22.53
C ASP A 121 -12.73 14.65 -23.25
N PHE A 122 -13.86 14.03 -22.99
CA PHE A 122 -14.28 12.79 -23.59
C PHE A 122 -15.61 12.98 -24.32
N LEU A 123 -15.63 12.70 -25.60
CA LEU A 123 -16.84 12.80 -26.45
C LEU A 123 -17.52 11.43 -26.57
N CYS A 124 -18.80 11.39 -26.27
CA CYS A 124 -19.62 10.21 -26.42
C CYS A 124 -20.99 10.61 -27.01
N TYR A 125 -21.26 10.18 -28.21
CA TYR A 125 -22.50 10.52 -28.94
C TYR A 125 -23.60 9.49 -28.82
N ASP A 126 -23.30 8.35 -28.20
CA ASP A 126 -24.27 7.27 -28.00
C ASP A 126 -24.75 7.21 -26.53
N ASP A 127 -25.93 6.66 -26.31
CA ASP A 127 -26.54 6.48 -24.99
C ASP A 127 -25.86 5.38 -24.16
N PHE A 128 -24.53 5.27 -24.25
CA PHE A 128 -23.79 4.33 -23.43
C PHE A 128 -23.84 4.75 -21.96
N LYS A 129 -24.25 3.81 -21.13
CA LYS A 129 -24.23 4.01 -19.67
C LYS A 129 -22.88 3.61 -19.06
N ILE A 130 -22.18 2.68 -19.70
CA ILE A 130 -20.91 2.14 -19.19
C ILE A 130 -19.90 2.10 -20.33
N ILE A 131 -18.73 2.63 -20.07
CA ILE A 131 -17.59 2.64 -20.98
C ILE A 131 -16.47 1.80 -20.39
N ASP A 132 -16.08 0.74 -21.10
CA ASP A 132 -14.90 -0.05 -20.77
C ASP A 132 -13.67 0.60 -21.36
N TYR A 133 -12.61 0.68 -20.57
CA TYR A 133 -11.32 1.24 -20.99
C TYR A 133 -10.14 0.44 -20.48
N GLU A 134 -9.02 0.64 -21.12
CA GLU A 134 -7.72 0.11 -20.76
C GLU A 134 -6.75 1.27 -20.64
N VAL A 135 -6.02 1.32 -19.54
CA VAL A 135 -4.93 2.27 -19.33
C VAL A 135 -3.62 1.50 -19.27
N ALA A 136 -2.64 1.95 -20.04
CA ALA A 136 -1.28 1.46 -19.99
C ALA A 136 -0.33 2.61 -19.61
N TRP A 137 0.70 2.32 -18.83
CA TRP A 137 1.75 3.27 -18.45
C TRP A 137 3.03 2.55 -18.10
N THR A 138 4.11 3.29 -17.99
CA THR A 138 5.41 2.81 -17.49
C THR A 138 5.79 3.58 -16.23
N ASP A 139 6.51 2.94 -15.34
CA ASP A 139 7.13 3.54 -14.16
C ASP A 139 8.48 2.88 -13.84
N ASN A 140 9.03 3.13 -12.66
CA ASN A 140 10.32 2.56 -12.24
C ASN A 140 10.28 1.03 -12.09
N ALA A 141 9.11 0.43 -11.92
CA ALA A 141 8.96 -1.02 -11.82
C ALA A 141 8.71 -1.70 -13.18
N GLY A 142 8.41 -0.93 -14.23
CA GLY A 142 8.22 -1.44 -15.59
C GLY A 142 6.93 -1.00 -16.26
N GLU A 143 6.40 -1.84 -17.15
CA GLU A 143 5.16 -1.59 -17.86
C GLU A 143 3.96 -2.12 -17.07
N HIS A 144 2.92 -1.31 -17.02
CA HIS A 144 1.67 -1.63 -16.33
C HIS A 144 0.49 -1.46 -17.28
N LYS A 145 -0.55 -2.24 -17.02
CA LYS A 145 -1.77 -2.22 -17.79
C LYS A 145 -2.95 -2.61 -16.91
N THR A 146 -3.99 -1.80 -16.92
CA THR A 146 -5.21 -2.10 -16.20
C THR A 146 -6.44 -1.89 -17.06
N LYS A 147 -7.48 -2.68 -16.81
CA LYS A 147 -8.78 -2.52 -17.43
C LYS A 147 -9.79 -2.15 -16.36
N SER A 148 -10.62 -1.20 -16.67
CA SER A 148 -11.68 -0.74 -15.79
C SER A 148 -12.85 -0.20 -16.59
N GLN A 149 -13.86 0.30 -15.90
CA GLN A 149 -15.05 0.88 -16.50
C GLN A 149 -15.45 2.15 -15.75
N PHE A 150 -16.05 3.09 -16.44
CA PHE A 150 -16.75 4.22 -15.85
C PHE A 150 -18.18 4.32 -16.41
N SER A 151 -19.09 4.87 -15.61
CA SER A 151 -20.45 5.08 -16.07
C SER A 151 -20.67 6.55 -16.43
N LEU A 152 -21.35 6.79 -17.54
CA LEU A 152 -21.84 8.11 -17.94
C LEU A 152 -23.18 8.36 -17.23
N ARG A 153 -23.28 9.46 -16.51
CA ARG A 153 -24.52 9.89 -15.81
C ARG A 153 -25.05 11.16 -16.41
#